data_c758da101544a2df82f44efdf8c3f652
#
_entry.id   c758da101544a2df82f44efdf8c3f652
#
_cell.length_a   1.000
_cell.length_b   1.000
_cell.length_c   1.000
_cell.angle_alpha   90.00
_cell.angle_beta   90.00
_cell.angle_gamma   90.00
#
_symmetry.space_group_name_H-M   'P 1'
#
loop_
_entity.id
_entity.type
_entity.pdbx_description
1 polymer ?
#
loop_
_entity_poly.entity_id
_entity_poly.type
_entity_poly.pdbx_seq_one_letter_code
_entity_poly.pdbx_strand_id
1 'polypeptide(L)'
;SVYGEKKDKIVLIKQFRYPINAYVYEFPAGLVEPGEEMAQAGIREIYEETGLVFEPKVTEGAYTRPFFTTVGMTDESCGTIYGYCSGTPTNEHEEESEDIEIVLADREECKRILKEENVAIMCAYMLMHFIHTKGDPLAFLDEQ
;
A
#
# COMPACT_ATOMS: atom_id res chain seq x y z
N SER A 1 -0.82 2.59 3.15
CA SER A 1 -1.28 3.11 4.46
C SER A 1 -0.12 3.60 5.30
N VAL A 2 -0.41 4.54 6.18
CA VAL A 2 0.54 5.16 7.10
C VAL A 2 0.40 4.48 8.47
N TYR A 3 1.53 4.15 9.10
CA TYR A 3 1.54 3.38 10.34
C TYR A 3 1.94 4.23 11.54
N GLY A 4 1.27 3.95 12.67
CA GLY A 4 1.64 4.42 13.99
C GLY A 4 1.13 5.81 14.35
N GLU A 5 1.21 6.14 15.63
CA GLU A 5 0.72 7.43 16.16
C GLU A 5 1.47 8.64 15.59
N LYS A 6 2.78 8.48 15.33
CA LYS A 6 3.61 9.54 14.76
C LYS A 6 3.44 9.70 13.25
N LYS A 7 2.76 8.77 12.59
CA LYS A 7 2.55 8.76 11.14
C LYS A 7 3.86 8.87 10.33
N ASP A 8 4.92 8.27 10.87
CA ASP A 8 6.28 8.36 10.34
C ASP A 8 6.78 7.08 9.65
N LYS A 9 5.88 6.11 9.46
CA LYS A 9 6.16 4.87 8.73
C LYS A 9 5.07 4.59 7.72
N ILE A 10 5.43 3.83 6.69
CA ILE A 10 4.51 3.36 5.66
C ILE A 10 4.48 1.84 5.67
N VAL A 11 3.31 1.26 5.42
CA VAL A 11 3.13 -0.19 5.38
C VAL A 11 3.42 -0.69 3.98
N LEU A 12 4.41 -1.57 3.86
CA LEU A 12 4.81 -2.20 2.62
C LEU A 12 4.74 -3.71 2.76
N ILE A 13 4.63 -4.41 1.65
CA ILE A 13 4.89 -5.83 1.55
C ILE A 13 6.06 -6.08 0.61
N LYS A 14 6.85 -7.09 0.92
CA LYS A 14 7.90 -7.62 0.06
C LYS A 14 7.46 -8.99 -0.40
N GLN A 15 7.24 -9.14 -1.70
CA GLN A 15 6.62 -10.32 -2.29
C GLN A 15 7.43 -10.83 -3.47
N PHE A 16 7.58 -12.16 -3.59
CA PHE A 16 8.22 -12.77 -4.75
C PHE A 16 7.31 -12.67 -5.96
N ARG A 17 7.87 -12.23 -7.09
CA ARG A 17 7.16 -12.11 -8.36
C ARG A 17 7.86 -12.93 -9.45
N TYR A 18 7.18 -13.94 -9.97
CA TYR A 18 7.72 -14.85 -10.97
C TYR A 18 8.16 -14.18 -12.28
N PRO A 19 7.44 -13.18 -12.84
CA PRO A 19 7.86 -12.57 -14.10
C PRO A 19 9.26 -11.97 -14.08
N ILE A 20 9.74 -11.50 -12.93
CA ILE A 20 11.09 -10.97 -12.79
C ILE A 20 12.00 -11.90 -11.97
N ASN A 21 11.47 -13.02 -11.48
CA ASN A 21 12.19 -13.99 -10.65
C ASN A 21 12.92 -13.33 -9.48
N ALA A 22 12.25 -12.43 -8.78
CA ALA A 22 12.82 -11.66 -7.68
C ALA A 22 11.74 -11.12 -6.75
N TYR A 23 12.16 -10.68 -5.57
CA TYR A 23 11.29 -9.98 -4.63
C TYR A 23 11.07 -8.54 -5.07
N VAL A 24 9.87 -8.03 -4.80
CA VAL A 24 9.43 -6.67 -5.12
C VAL A 24 8.75 -6.06 -3.91
N TYR A 25 9.05 -4.80 -3.63
CA TYR A 25 8.32 -4.02 -2.63
C TYR A 25 7.07 -3.41 -3.27
N GLU A 26 5.94 -3.62 -2.62
CA GLU A 26 4.61 -3.19 -3.09
C GLU A 26 3.76 -2.72 -1.92
N PHE A 27 2.63 -2.10 -2.22
CA PHE A 27 1.58 -1.90 -1.22
C PHE A 27 0.72 -3.15 -1.11
N PRO A 28 0.13 -3.42 0.08
CA PRO A 28 -0.91 -4.44 0.19
C PRO A 28 -2.02 -4.18 -0.83
N ALA A 29 -2.44 -5.21 -1.52
CA ALA A 29 -3.46 -5.12 -2.57
C ALA A 29 -4.27 -6.39 -2.65
N GLY A 30 -5.51 -6.26 -3.12
CA GLY A 30 -6.39 -7.39 -3.35
C GLY A 30 -7.60 -6.98 -4.19
N LEU A 31 -8.41 -7.95 -4.54
CA LEU A 31 -9.60 -7.74 -5.34
C LEU A 31 -10.79 -7.39 -4.44
N VAL A 32 -11.62 -6.46 -4.92
CA VAL A 32 -12.91 -6.17 -4.30
C VAL A 32 -13.87 -7.32 -4.62
N GLU A 33 -14.45 -7.90 -3.59
CA GLU A 33 -15.41 -9.00 -3.74
C GLU A 33 -16.81 -8.47 -4.15
N PRO A 34 -17.66 -9.31 -4.79
CA PRO A 34 -19.02 -8.90 -5.13
C PRO A 34 -19.80 -8.40 -3.90
N GLY A 35 -20.39 -7.22 -4.01
CA GLY A 35 -21.15 -6.61 -2.91
C GLY A 35 -20.30 -5.91 -1.85
N GLU A 36 -18.97 -5.94 -1.97
CA GLU A 36 -18.04 -5.29 -1.06
C GLU A 36 -17.68 -3.89 -1.58
N GLU A 37 -17.64 -2.90 -0.69
CA GLU A 37 -17.11 -1.58 -1.03
C GLU A 37 -15.59 -1.57 -0.98
N MET A 38 -14.95 -0.64 -1.72
CA MET A 38 -13.49 -0.53 -1.77
C MET A 38 -12.84 -0.35 -0.40
N ALA A 39 -13.45 0.48 0.46
CA ALA A 39 -12.92 0.69 1.81
C ALA A 39 -12.97 -0.59 2.64
N GLN A 40 -14.04 -1.37 2.52
CA GLN A 40 -14.18 -2.66 3.20
C GLN A 40 -13.15 -3.67 2.68
N ALA A 41 -12.94 -3.70 1.36
CA ALA A 41 -11.90 -4.54 0.77
C ALA A 41 -10.51 -4.18 1.29
N GLY A 42 -10.22 -2.89 1.41
CA GLY A 42 -8.96 -2.41 1.98
C GLY A 42 -8.75 -2.86 3.41
N ILE A 43 -9.77 -2.74 4.25
CA ILE A 43 -9.72 -3.19 5.65
C ILE A 43 -9.44 -4.70 5.71
N ARG A 44 -10.17 -5.47 4.93
CA ARG A 44 -10.03 -6.93 4.88
C ARG A 44 -8.66 -7.36 4.37
N GLU A 45 -8.22 -6.82 3.24
CA GLU A 45 -6.94 -7.21 2.62
C GLU A 45 -5.73 -6.84 3.50
N ILE A 46 -5.74 -5.66 4.11
CA ILE A 46 -4.65 -5.28 5.02
C ILE A 46 -4.61 -6.21 6.24
N TYR A 47 -5.76 -6.56 6.78
CA TYR A 47 -5.81 -7.50 7.90
C TYR A 47 -5.31 -8.90 7.51
N GLU A 48 -5.75 -9.42 6.37
CA GLU A 48 -5.33 -10.73 5.87
C GLU A 48 -3.83 -10.78 5.59
N GLU A 49 -3.29 -9.76 4.92
CA GLU A 49 -1.89 -9.73 4.50
C GLU A 49 -0.93 -9.30 5.61
N THR A 50 -1.35 -8.46 6.54
CA THR A 50 -0.45 -7.85 7.52
C THR A 50 -0.84 -8.03 8.99
N GLY A 51 -2.08 -8.40 9.26
CA GLY A 51 -2.62 -8.45 10.63
C GLY A 51 -2.91 -7.09 11.23
N LEU A 52 -2.71 -6.01 10.50
CA LEU A 52 -2.91 -4.66 11.00
C LEU A 52 -4.37 -4.22 10.91
N VAL A 53 -4.76 -3.33 11.82
CA VAL A 53 -6.07 -2.66 11.79
C VAL A 53 -5.94 -1.41 10.94
N PHE A 54 -6.72 -1.36 9.88
CA PHE A 54 -6.72 -0.26 8.91
C PHE A 54 -7.95 0.64 9.11
N GLU A 55 -7.69 1.93 9.28
CA GLU A 55 -8.72 2.96 9.34
C GLU A 55 -8.65 3.81 8.05
N PRO A 56 -9.59 3.62 7.11
CA PRO A 56 -9.61 4.41 5.89
C PRO A 56 -9.81 5.90 6.17
N LYS A 57 -9.04 6.73 5.47
CA LYS A 57 -9.32 8.16 5.39
C LYS A 57 -10.27 8.37 4.21
N VAL A 58 -11.56 8.45 4.52
CA VAL A 58 -12.60 8.61 3.50
C VAL A 58 -12.68 10.08 3.11
N THR A 59 -12.31 10.38 1.86
CA THR A 59 -12.44 11.72 1.28
C THR A 59 -13.05 11.58 -0.11
N GLU A 60 -13.83 12.55 -0.53
CA GLU A 60 -14.33 12.65 -1.89
C GLU A 60 -13.37 13.48 -2.72
N GLY A 61 -13.17 13.09 -3.98
CA GLY A 61 -12.38 13.89 -4.89
C GLY A 61 -11.65 13.07 -5.95
N ALA A 62 -10.83 13.77 -6.71
CA ALA A 62 -10.19 13.20 -7.90
C ALA A 62 -9.09 12.17 -7.61
N TYR A 63 -8.47 12.23 -6.42
CA TYR A 63 -7.29 11.42 -6.13
C TYR A 63 -7.60 9.97 -5.76
N THR A 64 -8.85 9.65 -5.47
CA THR A 64 -9.27 8.31 -5.07
C THR A 64 -10.01 7.54 -6.16
N ARG A 65 -10.18 8.13 -7.35
CA ARG A 65 -10.77 7.42 -8.47
C ARG A 65 -9.80 6.37 -9.03
N PRO A 66 -10.29 5.34 -9.75
CA PRO A 66 -9.41 4.39 -10.42
C PRO A 66 -8.56 5.05 -11.51
N PHE A 67 -7.30 4.60 -11.61
CA PHE A 67 -6.37 4.97 -12.67
C PHE A 67 -5.88 3.72 -13.38
N PHE A 68 -5.51 3.85 -14.63
CA PHE A 68 -4.96 2.73 -15.39
C PHE A 68 -3.57 2.35 -14.88
N THR A 69 -3.28 1.04 -14.84
CA THR A 69 -2.00 0.52 -14.36
C THR A 69 -0.95 0.46 -15.46
N THR A 70 -1.26 -0.22 -16.58
CA THR A 70 -0.31 -0.43 -17.68
C THR A 70 -1.07 -0.31 -19.01
N VAL A 71 -1.51 0.89 -19.34
CA VAL A 71 -2.44 1.14 -20.45
C VAL A 71 -1.90 0.71 -21.82
N GLY A 72 -0.58 0.63 -21.98
CA GLY A 72 0.03 0.13 -23.21
C GLY A 72 -0.10 -1.38 -23.41
N MET A 73 -0.51 -2.13 -22.40
CA MET A 73 -0.58 -3.61 -22.42
C MET A 73 -1.95 -4.14 -22.02
N THR A 74 -2.69 -3.42 -21.21
CA THR A 74 -3.97 -3.88 -20.65
C THR A 74 -4.88 -2.69 -20.35
N ASP A 75 -6.16 -2.96 -20.19
CA ASP A 75 -7.16 -1.98 -19.76
C ASP A 75 -7.40 -2.02 -18.24
N GLU A 76 -6.55 -2.73 -17.49
CA GLU A 76 -6.66 -2.81 -16.05
C GLU A 76 -6.59 -1.44 -15.39
N SER A 77 -7.48 -1.21 -14.43
CA SER A 77 -7.44 -0.03 -13.57
C SER A 77 -7.48 -0.44 -12.11
N CYS A 78 -6.85 0.39 -11.26
CA CYS A 78 -6.82 0.19 -9.81
C CYS A 78 -7.26 1.45 -9.10
N GLY A 79 -8.15 1.28 -8.11
CA GLY A 79 -8.42 2.32 -7.14
C GLY A 79 -7.49 2.18 -5.93
N THR A 80 -7.20 3.28 -5.27
CA THR A 80 -6.36 3.30 -4.08
C THR A 80 -7.16 3.80 -2.88
N ILE A 81 -7.13 3.04 -1.79
CA ILE A 81 -7.69 3.45 -0.52
C ILE A 81 -6.56 3.86 0.41
N TYR A 82 -6.63 5.08 0.86
CA TYR A 82 -5.66 5.67 1.79
C TYR A 82 -6.16 5.59 3.21
N GLY A 83 -5.26 5.44 4.16
CA GLY A 83 -5.64 5.43 5.56
C GLY A 83 -4.47 5.15 6.49
N TYR A 84 -4.82 4.89 7.74
CA TYR A 84 -3.87 4.73 8.83
C TYR A 84 -3.94 3.32 9.40
N CYS A 85 -2.80 2.75 9.73
CA CYS A 85 -2.71 1.43 10.32
C CYS A 85 -2.18 1.48 11.74
N SER A 86 -2.65 0.54 12.55
CA SER A 86 -2.20 0.32 13.93
C SER A 86 -2.12 -1.17 14.23
N GLY A 87 -1.54 -1.50 15.38
CA GLY A 87 -1.42 -2.87 15.83
C GLY A 87 -0.04 -3.46 15.57
N THR A 88 0.08 -4.77 15.75
CA THR A 88 1.32 -5.51 15.56
C THR A 88 1.23 -6.34 14.28
N PRO A 89 2.19 -6.21 13.34
CA PRO A 89 2.18 -6.99 12.12
C PRO A 89 2.27 -8.48 12.39
N THR A 90 1.46 -9.24 11.67
CA THR A 90 1.52 -10.70 11.67
C THR A 90 1.02 -11.25 10.33
N ASN A 91 1.59 -12.35 9.87
CA ASN A 91 1.15 -13.05 8.67
C ASN A 91 0.32 -14.30 8.96
N GLU A 92 -0.19 -14.45 10.18
CA GLU A 92 -1.03 -15.60 10.58
C GLU A 92 -2.31 -15.75 9.74
N HIS A 93 -2.77 -14.65 9.16
CA HIS A 93 -4.00 -14.61 8.37
C HIS A 93 -3.77 -14.65 6.87
N GLU A 94 -2.51 -14.72 6.42
CA GLU A 94 -2.23 -14.84 5.00
C GLU A 94 -2.54 -16.26 4.48
N GLU A 95 -2.85 -16.37 3.20
CA GLU A 95 -3.06 -17.66 2.56
C GLU A 95 -1.73 -18.41 2.40
N GLU A 96 -1.75 -19.75 2.53
CA GLU A 96 -0.54 -20.60 2.49
C GLU A 96 0.31 -20.42 1.22
N SER A 97 -0.30 -20.02 0.11
CA SER A 97 0.38 -19.81 -1.16
C SER A 97 1.13 -18.48 -1.27
N GLU A 98 0.99 -17.61 -0.30
CA GLU A 98 1.59 -16.28 -0.32
C GLU A 98 2.94 -16.26 0.40
N ASP A 99 3.97 -15.73 -0.28
CA ASP A 99 5.29 -15.47 0.28
C ASP A 99 5.44 -13.96 0.47
N ILE A 100 4.90 -13.46 1.57
CA ILE A 100 4.81 -12.04 1.87
C ILE A 100 5.55 -11.73 3.18
N GLU A 101 6.44 -10.76 3.12
CA GLU A 101 7.09 -10.16 4.28
C GLU A 101 6.53 -8.75 4.49
N ILE A 102 6.12 -8.46 5.73
CA ILE A 102 5.56 -7.16 6.08
C ILE A 102 6.70 -6.21 6.48
N VAL A 103 6.72 -5.03 5.89
CA VAL A 103 7.76 -4.03 6.16
C VAL A 103 7.11 -2.72 6.60
N LEU A 104 7.46 -2.26 7.80
CA LEU A 104 7.08 -0.94 8.30
C LEU A 104 8.28 -0.02 8.10
N ALA A 105 8.26 0.78 7.05
CA ALA A 105 9.42 1.56 6.61
C ALA A 105 9.29 3.03 6.98
N ASP A 106 10.28 3.55 7.67
CA ASP A 106 10.45 4.99 7.87
C ASP A 106 11.03 5.64 6.60
N ARG A 107 11.23 6.95 6.62
CA ARG A 107 11.72 7.69 5.44
C ARG A 107 13.13 7.26 5.01
N GLU A 108 14.02 6.96 5.94
CA GLU A 108 15.38 6.52 5.62
C GLU A 108 15.36 5.12 4.98
N GLU A 109 14.54 4.21 5.50
CA GLU A 109 14.36 2.88 4.91
C GLU A 109 13.73 2.98 3.52
N CYS A 110 12.76 3.87 3.32
CA CYS A 110 12.18 4.11 2.00
C CYS A 110 13.20 4.59 0.98
N LYS A 111 14.13 5.45 1.39
CA LYS A 111 15.24 5.89 0.52
C LYS A 111 16.14 4.73 0.13
N ARG A 112 16.47 3.87 1.07
CA ARG A 112 17.27 2.67 0.79
C ARG A 112 16.56 1.74 -0.19
N ILE A 113 15.28 1.47 0.04
CA ILE A 113 14.45 0.61 -0.82
C ILE A 113 14.44 1.14 -2.25
N LEU A 114 14.23 2.44 -2.44
CA LEU A 114 14.22 3.05 -3.79
C LEU A 114 15.58 2.94 -4.50
N LYS A 115 16.68 2.93 -3.76
CA LYS A 115 18.03 2.83 -4.34
C LYS A 115 18.47 1.41 -4.64
N GLU A 116 18.07 0.45 -3.81
CA GLU A 116 18.70 -0.87 -3.78
C GLU A 116 17.76 -2.01 -4.15
N GLU A 117 16.45 -1.80 -4.10
CA GLU A 117 15.47 -2.89 -4.22
C GLU A 117 14.58 -2.72 -5.46
N ASN A 118 13.91 -3.82 -5.84
CA ASN A 118 12.87 -3.76 -6.85
C ASN A 118 11.59 -3.19 -6.22
N VAL A 119 10.97 -2.24 -6.88
CA VAL A 119 9.77 -1.55 -6.36
C VAL A 119 8.73 -1.44 -7.47
N ALA A 120 7.48 -1.77 -7.17
CA ALA A 120 6.37 -1.54 -8.09
C ALA A 120 6.19 -0.03 -8.32
N ILE A 121 5.84 0.37 -9.55
CA ILE A 121 5.85 1.79 -9.94
C ILE A 121 4.94 2.67 -9.08
N MET A 122 3.72 2.23 -8.76
CA MET A 122 2.83 2.98 -7.89
C MET A 122 3.44 3.17 -6.50
N CYS A 123 4.04 2.11 -5.98
CA CYS A 123 4.73 2.15 -4.70
C CYS A 123 5.91 3.14 -4.75
N ALA A 124 6.71 3.09 -5.80
CA ALA A 124 7.87 3.98 -5.95
C ALA A 124 7.47 5.46 -5.87
N TYR A 125 6.44 5.88 -6.61
CA TYR A 125 5.98 7.27 -6.58
C TYR A 125 5.43 7.68 -5.22
N MET A 126 4.69 6.80 -4.55
CA MET A 126 4.18 7.09 -3.21
C MET A 126 5.28 7.14 -2.16
N LEU A 127 6.34 6.34 -2.30
CA LEU A 127 7.51 6.43 -1.43
C LEU A 127 8.23 7.77 -1.61
N MET A 128 8.37 8.24 -2.84
CA MET A 128 8.94 9.56 -3.12
C MET A 128 8.11 10.68 -2.48
N HIS A 129 6.80 10.59 -2.57
CA HIS A 129 5.89 11.52 -1.90
C HIS A 129 6.08 11.50 -0.38
N PHE A 130 6.08 10.30 0.21
CA PHE A 130 6.24 10.11 1.65
C PHE A 130 7.57 10.67 2.16
N ILE A 131 8.67 10.38 1.47
CA ILE A 131 10.02 10.86 1.83
C ILE A 131 10.07 12.38 1.92
N HIS A 132 9.38 13.07 1.02
CA HIS A 132 9.42 14.52 0.88
C HIS A 132 8.28 15.26 1.58
N THR A 133 7.37 14.55 2.25
CA THR A 133 6.24 15.14 2.97
C THR A 133 6.61 15.32 4.43
N LYS A 134 6.31 16.50 4.98
CA LYS A 134 6.41 16.80 6.41
C LYS A 134 5.01 16.66 7.04
N GLY A 135 4.96 16.15 8.27
CA GLY A 135 3.70 15.96 8.98
C GLY A 135 2.93 14.75 8.46
N ASP A 136 1.60 14.83 8.38
CA ASP A 136 0.76 13.74 7.92
C ASP A 136 0.93 13.51 6.41
N PRO A 137 1.44 12.34 6.00
CA PRO A 137 1.64 12.04 4.57
C PRO A 137 0.35 12.02 3.75
N LEU A 138 -0.81 11.91 4.39
CA LEU A 138 -2.11 11.88 3.71
C LEU A 138 -2.82 13.23 3.68
N ALA A 139 -2.18 14.30 4.14
CA ALA A 139 -2.77 15.64 4.14
C ALA A 139 -3.13 16.13 2.72
N PHE A 140 -2.44 15.64 1.70
CA PHE A 140 -2.74 16.01 0.31
C PHE A 140 -4.17 15.65 -0.13
N LEU A 141 -4.80 14.68 0.53
CA LEU A 141 -6.18 14.29 0.23
C LEU A 141 -7.20 15.38 0.60
N ASP A 142 -6.84 16.28 1.48
CA ASP A 142 -7.72 17.37 1.91
C ASP A 142 -7.84 18.47 0.84
N GLU A 143 -6.97 18.44 -0.18
CA GLU A 143 -6.90 19.45 -1.24
C GLU A 143 -7.69 19.08 -2.51
N GLN A 144 -8.24 17.89 -2.56
CA GLN A 144 -8.91 17.39 -3.76
C GLN A 144 -10.36 17.90 -3.94
#